data_eec810477090903cb2babb07c74b10f4
#
_entry.id   eec810477090903cb2babb07c74b10f4
#
_cell.length_a   1.000
_cell.length_b   1.000
_cell.length_c   1.000
_cell.angle_alpha   90.00
_cell.angle_beta   90.00
_cell.angle_gamma   90.00
#
_symmetry.space_group_name_H-M   'P 1'
#
loop_
_entity.id
_entity.type
_entity.pdbx_description
1 polymer ?
#
loop_
_entity_poly.entity_id
_entity_poly.type
_entity_poly.pdbx_seq_one_letter_code
_entity_poly.pdbx_strand_id
1 'polypeptide(L)'
;MADLSNFDPNSVGLKSNNIFGLPFKEDDAAVVLLPVPWEVTVSYRQGTARGPEYIFDASMQVDLYDPDMTDVWKKGFHMLPLDKNIRRKSDYLRQCAQLIISHIVDGGDVSENEQLSEKMIEINQGSAMLCNWVQEMTGNLLKEGKKVGLMGGDHSTPLGYIRA
;
A
#
# COMPACT_ATOMS: atom_id res chain seq x y z
N MET A 1 -3.90 5.13 -24.99
CA MET A 1 -5.23 4.63 -24.57
C MET A 1 -5.21 3.12 -24.62
N ALA A 2 -5.71 2.47 -23.58
CA ALA A 2 -5.84 1.02 -23.57
C ALA A 2 -6.77 0.55 -24.68
N ASP A 3 -6.41 -0.56 -25.34
CA ASP A 3 -7.27 -1.21 -26.33
C ASP A 3 -8.32 -2.06 -25.57
N LEU A 4 -9.57 -1.63 -25.62
CA LEU A 4 -10.71 -2.27 -24.97
C LEU A 4 -11.54 -3.11 -25.94
N SER A 5 -11.15 -3.26 -27.20
CA SER A 5 -11.94 -3.93 -28.23
C SER A 5 -12.28 -5.38 -27.92
N ASN A 6 -11.40 -6.05 -27.16
CA ASN A 6 -11.53 -7.45 -26.76
C ASN A 6 -11.81 -7.62 -25.24
N PHE A 7 -12.11 -6.54 -24.53
CA PHE A 7 -12.39 -6.59 -23.09
C PHE A 7 -13.91 -6.68 -22.85
N ASP A 8 -14.35 -7.76 -22.21
CA ASP A 8 -15.72 -7.95 -21.76
C ASP A 8 -15.81 -7.71 -20.24
N PRO A 9 -16.49 -6.63 -19.78
CA PRO A 9 -16.61 -6.31 -18.36
C PRO A 9 -17.44 -7.33 -17.56
N ASN A 10 -18.18 -8.21 -18.23
CA ASN A 10 -18.99 -9.26 -17.59
C ASN A 10 -18.25 -10.61 -17.52
N SER A 11 -17.04 -10.69 -18.06
CA SER A 11 -16.24 -11.92 -18.00
C SER A 11 -15.41 -12.00 -16.72
N VAL A 12 -14.88 -13.19 -16.44
CA VAL A 12 -13.97 -13.40 -15.31
C VAL A 12 -12.69 -12.59 -15.50
N GLY A 13 -12.25 -11.90 -14.45
CA GLY A 13 -11.00 -11.14 -14.46
C GLY A 13 -9.80 -12.03 -14.81
N LEU A 14 -9.00 -11.63 -15.78
CA LEU A 14 -7.81 -12.37 -16.20
C LEU A 14 -6.66 -12.08 -15.22
N LYS A 15 -5.93 -13.12 -14.80
CA LYS A 15 -4.74 -12.98 -13.94
C LYS A 15 -3.60 -12.16 -14.56
N SER A 16 -3.59 -12.01 -15.88
CA SER A 16 -2.66 -11.15 -16.61
C SER A 16 -3.02 -9.67 -16.58
N ASN A 17 -4.24 -9.33 -16.18
CA ASN A 17 -4.73 -7.98 -16.04
C ASN A 17 -4.37 -7.37 -14.68
N ASN A 18 -4.60 -6.07 -14.53
CA ASN A 18 -4.34 -5.33 -13.30
C ASN A 18 -5.57 -5.37 -12.37
N ILE A 19 -5.58 -4.52 -11.36
CA ILE A 19 -6.66 -4.40 -10.36
C ILE A 19 -8.04 -4.40 -11.02
N PHE A 20 -9.01 -5.06 -10.38
CA PHE A 20 -10.38 -5.28 -10.91
C PHE A 20 -10.44 -6.07 -12.22
N GLY A 21 -9.39 -6.82 -12.56
CA GLY A 21 -9.31 -7.52 -13.83
C GLY A 21 -9.20 -6.60 -15.06
N LEU A 22 -8.90 -5.31 -14.86
CA LEU A 22 -8.88 -4.31 -15.93
C LEU A 22 -7.55 -4.30 -16.70
N PRO A 23 -7.56 -4.08 -18.02
CA PRO A 23 -6.37 -4.14 -18.88
C PRO A 23 -5.60 -2.81 -18.95
N PHE A 24 -5.80 -1.90 -18.01
CA PHE A 24 -5.14 -0.59 -18.04
C PHE A 24 -3.71 -0.64 -17.53
N LYS A 25 -2.82 0.04 -18.23
CA LYS A 25 -1.46 0.37 -17.76
C LYS A 25 -1.51 1.68 -16.97
N GLU A 26 -0.43 1.98 -16.26
CA GLU A 26 -0.28 3.20 -15.48
C GLU A 26 -0.57 4.46 -16.29
N ASP A 27 0.03 4.57 -17.49
CA ASP A 27 -0.13 5.73 -18.37
C ASP A 27 -1.58 5.96 -18.81
N ASP A 28 -2.34 4.89 -19.01
CA ASP A 28 -3.73 4.92 -19.51
C ASP A 28 -4.78 5.08 -18.39
N ALA A 29 -4.40 4.85 -17.14
CA ALA A 29 -5.30 4.89 -16.00
C ALA A 29 -5.47 6.33 -15.47
N ALA A 30 -6.72 6.73 -15.21
CA ALA A 30 -7.00 7.99 -14.52
C ALA A 30 -6.85 7.87 -12.99
N VAL A 31 -6.98 6.65 -12.46
CA VAL A 31 -6.85 6.35 -11.03
C VAL A 31 -5.72 5.35 -10.84
N VAL A 32 -4.72 5.72 -10.04
CA VAL A 32 -3.59 4.85 -9.71
C VAL A 32 -3.62 4.53 -8.22
N LEU A 33 -3.56 3.25 -7.90
CA LEU A 33 -3.52 2.76 -6.53
C LEU A 33 -2.06 2.53 -6.12
N LEU A 34 -1.64 3.19 -5.05
CA LEU A 34 -0.30 3.06 -4.47
C LEU A 34 -0.35 2.03 -3.33
N PRO A 35 0.17 0.81 -3.53
CA PRO A 35 0.23 -0.19 -2.46
C PRO A 35 1.39 0.10 -1.51
N VAL A 36 1.11 0.10 -0.21
CA VAL A 36 2.11 0.35 0.84
C VAL A 36 2.19 -0.86 1.78
N PRO A 37 3.08 -1.82 1.50
CA PRO A 37 3.20 -3.05 2.28
C PRO A 37 4.00 -2.81 3.58
N TRP A 38 3.41 -2.06 4.53
CA TRP A 38 4.06 -1.61 5.75
C TRP A 38 3.25 -1.94 7.00
N GLU A 39 3.93 -2.52 8.01
CA GLU A 39 3.31 -2.87 9.28
C GLU A 39 4.39 -3.03 10.37
N VAL A 40 4.85 -1.92 10.95
CA VAL A 40 5.95 -1.95 11.92
C VAL A 40 5.46 -1.96 13.37
N THR A 41 4.50 -1.10 13.70
CA THR A 41 4.09 -0.84 15.08
C THR A 41 2.69 -1.36 15.44
N VAL A 42 2.15 -2.28 14.65
CA VAL A 42 0.86 -2.90 14.93
C VAL A 42 0.94 -3.72 16.21
N SER A 43 0.07 -3.41 17.18
CA SER A 43 0.08 -4.03 18.52
C SER A 43 -0.81 -5.24 18.67
N TYR A 44 -1.86 -5.40 17.83
CA TYR A 44 -2.86 -6.47 18.04
C TYR A 44 -2.69 -7.65 17.06
N ARG A 45 -2.99 -7.47 15.78
CA ARG A 45 -2.86 -8.53 14.76
C ARG A 45 -1.95 -8.07 13.63
N GLN A 46 -1.10 -8.99 13.17
CA GLN A 46 -0.29 -8.79 11.97
C GLN A 46 -1.10 -9.13 10.73
N GLY A 47 -0.69 -8.57 9.57
CA GLY A 47 -1.26 -8.89 8.26
C GLY A 47 -1.63 -7.67 7.42
N THR A 48 -1.65 -6.45 7.99
CA THR A 48 -2.01 -5.24 7.25
C THR A 48 -1.05 -4.92 6.11
N ALA A 49 0.24 -5.27 6.23
CA ALA A 49 1.21 -5.14 5.14
C ALA A 49 0.90 -6.03 3.93
N ARG A 50 0.10 -7.09 4.11
CA ARG A 50 -0.38 -7.96 3.03
C ARG A 50 -1.74 -7.53 2.47
N GLY A 51 -2.35 -6.51 3.07
CA GLY A 51 -3.63 -5.96 2.63
C GLY A 51 -3.69 -5.70 1.12
N PRO A 52 -2.69 -5.00 0.54
CA PRO A 52 -2.68 -4.74 -0.90
C PRO A 52 -2.71 -6.00 -1.77
N GLU A 53 -2.00 -7.08 -1.38
CA GLU A 53 -2.01 -8.36 -2.10
C GLU A 53 -3.40 -9.00 -2.07
N TYR A 54 -4.02 -9.07 -0.88
CA TYR A 54 -5.34 -9.67 -0.73
C TYR A 54 -6.44 -8.87 -1.42
N ILE A 55 -6.34 -7.54 -1.39
CA ILE A 55 -7.29 -6.67 -2.10
C ILE A 55 -7.13 -6.84 -3.60
N PHE A 56 -5.90 -6.93 -4.11
CA PHE A 56 -5.64 -7.20 -5.52
C PHE A 56 -6.28 -8.53 -5.95
N ASP A 57 -6.02 -9.61 -5.22
CA ASP A 57 -6.58 -10.92 -5.53
C ASP A 57 -8.11 -10.93 -5.49
N ALA A 58 -8.70 -10.32 -4.45
CA ALA A 58 -10.16 -10.23 -4.30
C ALA A 58 -10.80 -9.34 -5.38
N SER A 59 -10.09 -8.33 -5.87
CA SER A 59 -10.60 -7.41 -6.88
C SER A 59 -10.93 -8.07 -8.22
N MET A 60 -10.35 -9.25 -8.49
CA MET A 60 -10.64 -10.03 -9.70
C MET A 60 -12.07 -10.60 -9.72
N GLN A 61 -12.78 -10.55 -8.58
CA GLN A 61 -14.15 -11.06 -8.42
C GLN A 61 -15.19 -9.93 -8.33
N VAL A 62 -14.76 -8.67 -8.48
CA VAL A 62 -15.66 -7.51 -8.36
C VAL A 62 -16.42 -7.32 -9.66
N ASP A 63 -17.75 -7.16 -9.55
CA ASP A 63 -18.59 -6.73 -10.66
C ASP A 63 -18.27 -5.27 -11.03
N LEU A 64 -18.08 -5.02 -12.33
CA LEU A 64 -17.76 -3.68 -12.84
C LEU A 64 -19.04 -2.82 -13.09
N TYR A 65 -20.18 -3.31 -12.63
CA TYR A 65 -21.45 -2.62 -12.76
C TYR A 65 -21.70 -1.71 -11.54
N ASP A 66 -22.00 -0.45 -11.82
CA ASP A 66 -22.46 0.52 -10.82
C ASP A 66 -23.74 1.18 -11.32
N PRO A 67 -24.87 1.13 -10.57
CA PRO A 67 -26.14 1.67 -11.01
C PRO A 67 -26.14 3.20 -11.13
N ASP A 68 -25.33 3.88 -10.33
CA ASP A 68 -25.26 5.35 -10.29
C ASP A 68 -24.23 5.92 -11.27
N MET A 69 -23.21 5.13 -11.60
CA MET A 69 -22.12 5.54 -12.49
C MET A 69 -21.81 4.48 -13.53
N THR A 70 -22.59 4.46 -14.59
CA THR A 70 -22.35 3.53 -15.70
C THR A 70 -20.95 3.72 -16.29
N ASP A 71 -20.29 2.61 -16.59
CA ASP A 71 -18.97 2.58 -17.24
C ASP A 71 -17.82 3.29 -16.48
N VAL A 72 -17.94 3.46 -15.17
CA VAL A 72 -16.89 4.10 -14.35
C VAL A 72 -15.52 3.41 -14.51
N TRP A 73 -15.50 2.11 -14.75
CA TRP A 73 -14.28 1.34 -14.99
C TRP A 73 -13.51 1.78 -16.24
N LYS A 74 -14.19 2.38 -17.24
CA LYS A 74 -13.55 2.92 -18.45
C LYS A 74 -12.63 4.13 -18.18
N LYS A 75 -12.71 4.74 -16.99
CA LYS A 75 -11.75 5.76 -16.56
C LYS A 75 -10.34 5.21 -16.39
N GLY A 76 -10.20 3.89 -16.29
CA GLY A 76 -8.94 3.21 -16.06
C GLY A 76 -8.49 3.27 -14.61
N PHE A 77 -8.23 2.08 -14.07
CA PHE A 77 -7.66 1.87 -12.74
C PHE A 77 -6.42 1.02 -12.90
N HIS A 78 -5.36 1.41 -12.22
CA HIS A 78 -4.11 0.67 -12.21
C HIS A 78 -3.55 0.62 -10.79
N MET A 79 -3.12 -0.53 -10.34
CA MET A 79 -2.38 -0.68 -9.11
C MET A 79 -0.90 -0.84 -9.42
N LEU A 80 -0.08 0.01 -8.81
CA LEU A 80 1.38 -0.10 -8.93
C LEU A 80 1.88 -1.42 -8.35
N PRO A 81 3.00 -1.94 -8.82
CA PRO A 81 3.61 -3.14 -8.22
C PRO A 81 4.02 -2.87 -6.78
N LEU A 82 3.90 -3.90 -5.93
CA LEU A 82 4.38 -3.81 -4.56
C LEU A 82 5.90 -3.60 -4.53
N ASP A 83 6.33 -2.58 -3.80
CA ASP A 83 7.76 -2.34 -3.59
C ASP A 83 8.34 -3.38 -2.60
N LYS A 84 9.23 -4.24 -3.14
CA LYS A 84 9.88 -5.30 -2.37
C LYS A 84 10.88 -4.77 -1.33
N ASN A 85 11.41 -3.56 -1.52
CA ASN A 85 12.33 -2.96 -0.57
C ASN A 85 11.57 -2.41 0.63
N ILE A 86 10.44 -1.71 0.37
CA ILE A 86 9.52 -1.27 1.44
C ILE A 86 9.04 -2.47 2.25
N ARG A 87 8.62 -3.55 1.58
CA ARG A 87 8.19 -4.78 2.27
C ARG A 87 9.30 -5.37 3.14
N ARG A 88 10.51 -5.56 2.61
CA ARG A 88 11.63 -6.11 3.38
C ARG A 88 12.02 -5.22 4.56
N LYS A 89 12.01 -3.90 4.37
CA LYS A 89 12.29 -2.95 5.46
C LYS A 89 11.21 -3.00 6.54
N SER A 90 9.94 -3.10 6.16
CA SER A 90 8.83 -3.31 7.08
C SER A 90 9.01 -4.58 7.91
N ASP A 91 9.29 -5.72 7.26
CA ASP A 91 9.44 -7.02 7.93
C ASP A 91 10.63 -6.99 8.94
N TYR A 92 11.73 -6.34 8.59
CA TYR A 92 12.89 -6.17 9.48
C TYR A 92 12.55 -5.28 10.68
N LEU A 93 12.00 -4.08 10.43
CA LEU A 93 11.67 -3.14 11.49
C LEU A 93 10.56 -3.66 12.40
N ARG A 94 9.66 -4.50 11.87
CA ARG A 94 8.64 -5.19 12.67
C ARG A 94 9.30 -6.11 13.72
N GLN A 95 10.36 -6.84 13.36
CA GLN A 95 11.10 -7.66 14.32
C GLN A 95 11.73 -6.79 15.41
N CYS A 96 12.32 -5.66 15.04
CA CYS A 96 12.86 -4.70 16.01
C CYS A 96 11.77 -4.16 16.96
N ALA A 97 10.62 -3.76 16.41
CA ALA A 97 9.49 -3.26 17.19
C ALA A 97 8.93 -4.31 18.14
N GLN A 98 8.88 -5.58 17.74
CA GLN A 98 8.41 -6.68 18.59
C GLN A 98 9.26 -6.83 19.86
N LEU A 99 10.59 -6.70 19.75
CA LEU A 99 11.47 -6.75 20.91
C LEU A 99 11.21 -5.61 21.90
N ILE A 100 10.98 -4.41 21.38
CA ILE A 100 10.64 -3.24 22.18
C ILE A 100 9.28 -3.40 22.85
N ILE A 101 8.28 -3.82 22.09
CA ILE A 101 6.92 -4.04 22.62
C ILE A 101 6.92 -5.09 23.72
N SER A 102 7.61 -6.22 23.53
CA SER A 102 7.73 -7.25 24.56
C SER A 102 8.39 -6.71 25.83
N HIS A 103 9.49 -5.95 25.70
CA HIS A 103 10.18 -5.36 26.85
C HIS A 103 9.29 -4.40 27.64
N ILE A 104 8.52 -3.56 26.94
CA ILE A 104 7.58 -2.61 27.59
C ILE A 104 6.43 -3.37 28.27
N VAL A 105 5.88 -4.40 27.64
CA VAL A 105 4.79 -5.23 28.22
C VAL A 105 5.26 -5.94 29.49
N ASP A 106 6.54 -6.34 29.56
CA ASP A 106 7.15 -6.95 30.73
C ASP A 106 7.54 -5.90 31.82
N GLY A 107 7.18 -4.63 31.62
CA GLY A 107 7.43 -3.55 32.58
C GLY A 107 8.81 -2.91 32.48
N GLY A 108 9.58 -3.19 31.43
CA GLY A 108 10.90 -2.61 31.22
C GLY A 108 10.85 -1.19 30.65
N ASP A 109 11.90 -0.42 30.91
CA ASP A 109 12.12 0.90 30.32
C ASP A 109 13.15 0.80 29.19
N VAL A 110 12.74 1.22 27.98
CA VAL A 110 13.58 1.21 26.78
C VAL A 110 14.81 2.10 26.96
N SER A 111 14.71 3.20 27.71
CA SER A 111 15.80 4.13 27.93
C SER A 111 16.97 3.53 28.75
N GLU A 112 16.69 2.49 29.53
CA GLU A 112 17.69 1.77 30.32
C GLU A 112 18.40 0.65 29.53
N ASN A 113 17.97 0.41 28.27
CA ASN A 113 18.52 -0.63 27.39
C ASN A 113 19.05 -0.01 26.09
N GLU A 114 20.36 0.13 25.99
CA GLU A 114 21.03 0.75 24.84
C GLU A 114 20.66 0.10 23.51
N GLN A 115 20.63 -1.24 23.45
CA GLN A 115 20.27 -1.97 22.23
C GLN A 115 18.83 -1.72 21.78
N LEU A 116 17.88 -1.60 22.71
CA LEU A 116 16.50 -1.28 22.39
C LEU A 116 16.34 0.20 22.01
N SER A 117 17.10 1.08 22.62
CA SER A 117 17.15 2.51 22.25
C SER A 117 17.67 2.70 20.82
N GLU A 118 18.72 1.99 20.41
CA GLU A 118 19.20 1.99 19.02
C GLU A 118 18.12 1.49 18.04
N LYS A 119 17.42 0.39 18.37
CA LYS A 119 16.33 -0.12 17.56
C LYS A 119 15.15 0.88 17.44
N MET A 120 14.85 1.60 18.49
CA MET A 120 13.83 2.66 18.47
C MET A 120 14.22 3.78 17.50
N ILE A 121 15.48 4.20 17.50
CA ILE A 121 16.00 5.19 16.55
C ILE A 121 15.87 4.66 15.11
N GLU A 122 16.24 3.41 14.87
CA GLU A 122 16.15 2.79 13.54
C GLU A 122 14.69 2.70 13.04
N ILE A 123 13.73 2.35 13.92
CA ILE A 123 12.30 2.33 13.60
C ILE A 123 11.83 3.74 13.22
N ASN A 124 12.21 4.77 13.98
CA ASN A 124 11.83 6.15 13.70
C ASN A 124 12.39 6.63 12.35
N GLN A 125 13.65 6.31 12.05
CA GLN A 125 14.28 6.60 10.75
C GLN A 125 13.56 5.87 9.61
N GLY A 126 13.20 4.61 9.80
CA GLY A 126 12.43 3.83 8.83
C GLY A 126 11.03 4.39 8.57
N SER A 127 10.35 4.86 9.62
CA SER A 127 9.04 5.52 9.51
C SER A 127 9.13 6.86 8.76
N ALA A 128 10.18 7.65 9.02
CA ALA A 128 10.44 8.88 8.28
C ALA A 128 10.73 8.61 6.80
N MET A 129 11.54 7.59 6.51
CA MET A 129 11.82 7.14 5.14
C MET A 129 10.53 6.71 4.42
N LEU A 130 9.65 5.93 5.07
CA LEU A 130 8.37 5.55 4.49
C LEU A 130 7.51 6.78 4.16
N CYS A 131 7.38 7.72 5.11
CA CYS A 131 6.61 8.93 4.91
C CYS A 131 7.09 9.72 3.68
N ASN A 132 8.40 9.90 3.53
CA ASN A 132 8.99 10.59 2.39
C ASN A 132 8.75 9.83 1.08
N TRP A 133 8.91 8.50 1.07
CA TRP A 133 8.65 7.67 -0.10
C TRP A 133 7.18 7.75 -0.56
N VAL A 134 6.22 7.63 0.37
CA VAL A 134 4.79 7.76 0.06
C VAL A 134 4.47 9.15 -0.46
N GLN A 135 5.04 10.20 0.14
CA GLN A 135 4.87 11.59 -0.31
C GLN A 135 5.39 11.81 -1.73
N GLU A 136 6.58 11.30 -2.03
CA GLU A 136 7.20 11.43 -3.35
C GLU A 136 6.38 10.68 -4.41
N MET A 137 6.04 9.41 -4.17
CA MET A 137 5.24 8.61 -5.09
C MET A 137 3.88 9.25 -5.38
N THR A 138 3.18 9.67 -4.32
CA THR A 138 1.88 10.35 -4.45
C THR A 138 2.02 11.67 -5.22
N GLY A 139 2.99 12.50 -4.85
CA GLY A 139 3.21 13.80 -5.47
C GLY A 139 3.56 13.71 -6.96
N ASN A 140 4.32 12.68 -7.37
CA ASN A 140 4.65 12.45 -8.76
C ASN A 140 3.39 12.08 -9.58
N LEU A 141 2.58 11.15 -9.09
CA LEU A 141 1.32 10.77 -9.74
C LEU A 141 0.33 11.93 -9.83
N LEU A 142 0.23 12.76 -8.79
CA LEU A 142 -0.62 13.96 -8.81
C LEU A 142 -0.16 14.98 -9.86
N LYS A 143 1.16 15.18 -10.02
CA LYS A 143 1.72 16.06 -11.07
C LYS A 143 1.41 15.56 -12.48
N GLU A 144 1.27 14.25 -12.66
CA GLU A 144 0.83 13.63 -13.93
C GLU A 144 -0.69 13.71 -14.14
N GLY A 145 -1.43 14.34 -13.22
CA GLY A 145 -2.87 14.50 -13.30
C GLY A 145 -3.67 13.25 -12.90
N LYS A 146 -3.02 12.26 -12.28
CA LYS A 146 -3.69 11.05 -11.79
C LYS A 146 -4.47 11.34 -10.51
N LYS A 147 -5.54 10.58 -10.29
CA LYS A 147 -6.13 10.43 -8.95
C LYS A 147 -5.41 9.29 -8.26
N VAL A 148 -4.98 9.51 -7.03
CA VAL A 148 -4.21 8.51 -6.28
C VAL A 148 -5.06 7.92 -5.16
N GLY A 149 -5.10 6.59 -5.08
CA GLY A 149 -5.65 5.86 -3.96
C GLY A 149 -4.54 5.19 -3.17
N LEU A 150 -4.44 5.45 -1.87
CA LEU A 150 -3.50 4.75 -1.00
C LEU A 150 -4.11 3.41 -0.57
N MET A 151 -3.35 2.33 -0.68
CA MET A 151 -3.82 0.99 -0.35
C MET A 151 -2.89 0.29 0.64
N GLY A 152 -3.43 -0.06 1.79
CA GLY A 152 -2.81 -0.96 2.76
C GLY A 152 -1.91 -0.32 3.78
N GLY A 153 -1.33 -1.20 4.59
CA GLY A 153 -0.44 -0.85 5.67
C GLY A 153 -1.14 -0.46 6.98
N ASP A 154 -0.33 -0.11 7.96
CA ASP A 154 -0.80 0.39 9.24
C ASP A 154 -1.13 1.89 9.20
N HIS A 155 -1.55 2.48 10.33
CA HIS A 155 -1.96 3.88 10.41
C HIS A 155 -0.83 4.91 10.19
N SER A 156 0.42 4.51 10.03
CA SER A 156 1.51 5.42 9.69
C SER A 156 1.56 5.77 8.21
N THR A 157 0.98 4.92 7.35
CA THR A 157 1.07 5.06 5.89
C THR A 157 0.41 6.31 5.30
N PRO A 158 -0.75 6.82 5.82
CA PRO A 158 -1.40 8.00 5.24
C PRO A 158 -0.64 9.31 5.39
N LEU A 159 0.31 9.41 6.32
CA LEU A 159 0.98 10.68 6.60
C LEU A 159 1.70 11.27 5.36
N GLY A 160 2.45 10.44 4.65
CA GLY A 160 3.12 10.85 3.41
C GLY A 160 2.14 11.24 2.31
N TYR A 161 1.04 10.50 2.20
CA TYR A 161 -0.03 10.78 1.24
C TYR A 161 -0.71 12.13 1.49
N ILE A 162 -0.99 12.47 2.75
CA ILE A 162 -1.63 13.74 3.13
C ILE A 162 -0.70 14.95 2.88
N ARG A 163 0.63 14.71 2.94
CA ARG A 163 1.64 15.76 2.72
C ARG A 163 1.93 16.04 1.24
N ALA A 164 1.53 15.16 0.35
CA ALA A 164 1.75 15.30 -1.08
C ALA A 164 0.81 16.32 -1.73
#